data_78e1266f6e336ae93278296cd79e5657
#
_entry.id   78e1266f6e336ae93278296cd79e5657
#
_cell.length_a   1.000
_cell.length_b   1.000
_cell.length_c   1.000
_cell.angle_alpha   90.00
_cell.angle_beta   90.00
_cell.angle_gamma   90.00
#
_symmetry.space_group_name_H-M   'P 1'
#
loop_
_entity.id
_entity.type
_entity.pdbx_description
1 polymer ?
#
loop_
_entity_poly.entity_id
_entity_poly.type
_entity_poly.pdbx_seq_one_letter_code
_entity_poly.pdbx_strand_id
1 'polypeptide(L)' 'MSRLPIVDAKTMEKVLIALGFQKTRQKGSHAFYRHPDGRTTTL' A
#
# COMPACT_ATOMS: atom_id res chain seq x y z
N MET A 1 -15.45 -4.47 -13.83
CA MET A 1 -14.65 -4.07 -13.63
C MET A 1 -14.54 -3.54 -12.73
N SER A 2 -14.26 -3.38 -12.32
CA SER A 2 -14.17 -2.94 -11.34
C SER A 2 -13.06 -2.30 -10.94
N ARG A 3 -12.15 -2.21 -11.64
CA ARG A 3 -11.00 -1.59 -11.25
C ARG A 3 -11.04 -0.15 -11.46
N LEU A 4 -10.53 0.62 -10.58
CA LEU A 4 -10.46 2.05 -10.73
C LEU A 4 -9.22 2.41 -11.49
N PRO A 5 -9.37 2.89 -12.68
CA PRO A 5 -8.20 3.15 -13.52
C PRO A 5 -7.37 4.34 -13.06
N ILE A 6 -7.95 5.18 -12.26
CA ILE A 6 -7.24 6.39 -11.84
C ILE A 6 -6.46 6.21 -10.57
N VAL A 7 -6.61 5.07 -9.92
CA VAL A 7 -5.90 4.83 -8.68
C VAL A 7 -4.53 4.29 -9.00
N ASP A 8 -3.50 5.02 -8.66
CA ASP A 8 -2.16 4.57 -8.91
C ASP A 8 -1.46 4.25 -7.59
N ALA A 9 -0.24 3.74 -7.70
CA ALA A 9 0.49 3.28 -6.53
C ALA A 9 0.74 4.41 -5.54
N LYS A 10 1.00 5.60 -6.01
CA LYS A 10 1.28 6.71 -5.12
C LYS A 10 0.05 7.08 -4.31
N THR A 11 -1.11 7.08 -4.96
CA THR A 11 -2.35 7.38 -4.27
C THR A 11 -2.64 6.33 -3.21
N MET A 12 -2.47 5.06 -3.56
CA MET A 12 -2.69 3.99 -2.60
C MET A 12 -1.70 4.05 -1.45
N GLU A 13 -0.47 4.42 -1.75
CA GLU A 13 0.53 4.55 -0.71
C GLU A 13 0.12 5.60 0.31
N LYS A 14 -0.38 6.74 -0.17
CA LYS A 14 -0.84 7.78 0.72
C LYS A 14 -1.98 7.31 1.62
N VAL A 15 -2.89 6.55 1.05
CA VAL A 15 -4.00 6.02 1.81
C VAL A 15 -3.50 5.07 2.90
N LEU A 16 -2.58 4.19 2.54
CA LEU A 16 -2.05 3.23 3.50
C LEU A 16 -1.31 3.93 4.62
N ILE A 17 -0.51 4.93 4.29
CA ILE A 17 0.21 5.68 5.31
C ILE A 17 -0.77 6.39 6.23
N ALA A 18 -1.83 6.95 5.66
CA ALA A 18 -2.84 7.64 6.46
C ALA A 18 -3.55 6.68 7.41
N LEU A 19 -3.65 5.40 7.02
CA LEU A 19 -4.28 4.40 7.86
C LEU A 19 -3.33 3.85 8.92
N GLY A 20 -2.06 4.25 8.89
CA GLY A 20 -1.11 3.79 9.88
C GLY A 20 -0.16 2.72 9.39
N PHE A 21 -0.24 2.34 8.13
CA PHE A 21 0.67 1.37 7.56
C PHE A 21 2.03 1.99 7.32
N GLN A 22 3.05 1.17 7.38
CA GLN A 22 4.42 1.60 7.10
C GLN A 22 5.00 0.70 6.04
N LYS A 23 5.72 1.30 5.10
CA LYS A 23 6.39 0.54 4.06
C LYS A 23 7.58 -0.19 4.67
N THR A 24 7.58 -1.50 4.56
CA THR A 24 8.64 -2.30 5.16
C THR A 24 9.70 -2.71 4.15
N ARG A 25 9.31 -2.89 2.89
CA ARG A 25 10.28 -3.24 1.87
C ARG A 25 9.64 -3.06 0.51
N GLN A 26 10.48 -3.04 -0.51
CA GLN A 26 10.02 -2.97 -1.87
C GLN A 26 10.82 -3.94 -2.70
N LYS A 27 10.13 -4.66 -3.56
CA LYS A 27 10.77 -5.61 -4.45
C LYS A 27 10.23 -5.37 -5.85
N GLY A 28 11.08 -4.84 -6.73
CA GLY A 28 10.64 -4.47 -8.07
C GLY A 28 9.53 -3.43 -7.98
N SER A 29 8.39 -3.72 -8.58
CA SER A 29 7.26 -2.82 -8.58
C SER A 29 6.30 -3.10 -7.43
N HIS A 30 6.63 -4.05 -6.54
CA HIS A 30 5.77 -4.40 -5.42
C HIS A 30 6.30 -3.77 -4.16
N ALA A 31 5.42 -3.10 -3.43
CA ALA A 31 5.77 -2.50 -2.15
C ALA A 31 4.99 -3.21 -1.05
N PHE A 32 5.66 -3.52 0.05
CA PHE A 32 5.06 -4.23 1.16
C PHE A 32 4.86 -3.28 2.32
N TYR A 33 3.69 -3.32 2.92
CA TYR A 33 3.34 -2.44 4.01
C TYR A 33 2.87 -3.25 5.20
N ARG A 34 3.12 -2.73 6.38
CA ARG A 34 2.74 -3.40 7.61
C ARG A 34 2.15 -2.40 8.57
N HIS A 35 1.09 -2.81 9.25
CA HIS A 35 0.46 -2.01 10.27
C HIS A 35 0.92 -2.49 11.65
N PRO A 36 1.05 -1.58 12.62
CA PRO A 36 1.48 -1.98 13.97
C PRO A 36 0.59 -3.02 14.62
N ASP A 37 -0.66 -3.14 14.18
CA ASP A 37 -1.56 -4.12 14.75
C ASP A 37 -1.34 -5.52 14.18
N GLY A 38 -0.41 -5.67 13.25
CA GLY A 38 -0.09 -6.97 12.68
C GLY A 38 -0.61 -7.20 11.28
N ARG A 39 -1.43 -6.29 10.75
CA ARG A 39 -1.93 -6.44 9.40
C ARG A 39 -0.84 -6.10 8.39
N THR A 40 -0.88 -6.78 7.27
CA THR A 40 0.07 -6.53 6.19
C THR A 40 -0.67 -6.42 4.87
N THR A 41 -0.08 -5.71 3.93
CA THR A 41 -0.65 -5.61 2.60
C THR A 41 0.47 -5.37 1.60
N THR A 42 0.16 -5.58 0.34
CA THR A 42 1.11 -5.42 -0.75
C THR A 42 0.47 -4.58 -1.84
N LEU A 43 1.24 -3.66 -2.37
CA LEU A 43 0.79 -2.87 -3.52
C LEU A 43 1.41 -3.35 -4.79
#